data_114544235c489efd08479f1dec271e83
#
_entry.id   114544235c489efd08479f1dec271e83
#
_cell.length_a   1.000
_cell.length_b   1.000
_cell.length_c   1.000
_cell.angle_alpha   90.00
_cell.angle_beta   90.00
_cell.angle_gamma   90.00
#
_symmetry.space_group_name_H-M   'P 1'
#
loop_
_entity.id
_entity.type
_entity.pdbx_description
1 polymer ?
#
loop_
_entity_poly.entity_id
_entity_poly.type
_entity_poly.pdbx_seq_one_letter_code
_entity_poly.pdbx_strand_id
1 'polypeptide(L)'
;MKKVLIANRGEIARRVIRTLKKMNIESVAIYSDADAEAPHVYEADYAFHVGESPSSASYLRQDRILELCKNEKIDAVHPGYGFLSENAGFANKLKEIGVKLIGPSASSMDVMGDKLKAKQAVKAFDVPLVPGVDEAISDIEEAKAIAKEIKYPILIKASAGGGGKGMRLVNAEEEFEEQMQMAQNEARSSFGNDAVFIEKFVEKPRHIEIQVFADQFGDVVHLFERECSIQRRHQKVIEEAPSIVLSPEIRAKMGEAAISVCKACKYEGAGTVEFLMDAELNFYFLEMNTRLQVEHPVTEEITGLDLVEWQIRIARGEKLPKSQDELKINGH
;
A
#
# COMPACT_ATOMS: atom_id res chain seq x y z
N MET A 1 6.48 -3.07 -24.71
CA MET A 1 5.72 -1.96 -24.06
C MET A 1 6.19 -0.67 -24.69
N LYS A 2 5.34 -0.09 -25.54
CA LYS A 2 5.63 1.13 -26.31
C LYS A 2 4.72 2.30 -25.91
N LYS A 3 3.50 2.01 -25.45
CA LYS A 3 2.48 3.01 -25.10
C LYS A 3 1.85 2.69 -23.75
N VAL A 4 1.91 3.62 -22.79
CA VAL A 4 1.44 3.44 -21.42
C VAL A 4 0.40 4.48 -21.07
N LEU A 5 -0.77 4.04 -20.62
CA LEU A 5 -1.80 4.90 -20.07
C LEU A 5 -1.56 5.11 -18.57
N ILE A 6 -1.69 6.36 -18.12
CA ILE A 6 -1.55 6.75 -16.71
C ILE A 6 -2.96 6.95 -16.15
N ALA A 7 -3.44 5.98 -15.39
CA ALA A 7 -4.79 6.01 -14.80
C ALA A 7 -4.80 6.85 -13.50
N ASN A 8 -4.30 8.07 -13.59
CA ASN A 8 -4.19 9.01 -12.48
C ASN A 8 -4.12 10.45 -12.99
N ARG A 9 -3.95 11.41 -12.09
CA ARG A 9 -3.91 12.85 -12.35
C ARG A 9 -2.80 13.55 -11.55
N GLY A 10 -2.66 14.85 -11.78
CA GLY A 10 -1.84 15.73 -10.93
C GLY A 10 -0.35 15.40 -10.95
N GLU A 11 0.28 15.48 -9.78
CA GLU A 11 1.73 15.34 -9.68
C GLU A 11 2.22 13.92 -10.00
N ILE A 12 1.49 12.88 -9.59
CA ILE A 12 1.91 11.49 -9.85
C ILE A 12 1.82 11.17 -11.36
N ALA A 13 0.83 11.70 -12.08
CA ALA A 13 0.78 11.55 -13.52
C ALA A 13 2.01 12.21 -14.18
N ARG A 14 2.40 13.41 -13.77
CA ARG A 14 3.62 14.08 -14.23
C ARG A 14 4.89 13.29 -13.89
N ARG A 15 4.93 12.74 -12.67
CA ARG A 15 6.04 11.89 -12.22
C ARG A 15 6.25 10.69 -13.14
N VAL A 16 5.17 10.01 -13.50
CA VAL A 16 5.20 8.86 -14.42
C VAL A 16 5.58 9.29 -15.84
N ILE A 17 4.96 10.36 -16.37
CA ILE A 17 5.28 10.91 -17.70
C ILE A 17 6.78 11.18 -17.84
N ARG A 18 7.41 11.75 -16.82
CA ARG A 18 8.86 12.06 -16.83
C ARG A 18 9.71 10.80 -17.05
N THR A 19 9.39 9.71 -16.38
CA THR A 19 10.11 8.44 -16.55
C THR A 19 9.79 7.78 -17.89
N LEU A 20 8.53 7.79 -18.34
CA LEU A 20 8.17 7.28 -19.65
C LEU A 20 8.95 7.97 -20.78
N LYS A 21 9.08 9.31 -20.72
CA LYS A 21 9.90 10.08 -21.66
C LYS A 21 11.36 9.68 -21.65
N LYS A 22 11.98 9.49 -20.47
CA LYS A 22 13.36 9.00 -20.35
C LYS A 22 13.56 7.61 -20.99
N MET A 23 12.52 6.79 -20.89
CA MET A 23 12.53 5.41 -21.42
C MET A 23 12.09 5.33 -22.90
N ASN A 24 11.79 6.43 -23.57
CA ASN A 24 11.23 6.50 -24.93
C ASN A 24 9.94 5.68 -25.08
N ILE A 25 9.03 5.81 -24.13
CA ILE A 25 7.71 5.18 -24.12
C ILE A 25 6.66 6.27 -24.27
N GLU A 26 5.71 6.08 -25.18
CA GLU A 26 4.59 7.01 -25.36
C GLU A 26 3.70 7.05 -24.12
N SER A 27 3.44 8.25 -23.64
CA SER A 27 2.61 8.53 -22.46
C SER A 27 1.21 8.94 -22.86
N VAL A 28 0.19 8.31 -22.26
CA VAL A 28 -1.22 8.64 -22.46
C VAL A 28 -1.80 9.08 -21.13
N ALA A 29 -2.14 10.35 -21.01
CA ALA A 29 -2.82 10.90 -19.85
C ALA A 29 -4.34 10.80 -19.99
N ILE A 30 -5.04 10.76 -18.86
CA ILE A 30 -6.49 10.94 -18.79
C ILE A 30 -6.82 12.15 -17.92
N TYR A 31 -7.93 12.81 -18.19
CA TYR A 31 -8.34 13.99 -17.42
C TYR A 31 -9.86 14.12 -17.32
N SER A 32 -10.33 14.69 -16.20
CA SER A 32 -11.71 15.12 -15.99
C SER A 32 -11.91 16.56 -16.42
N ASP A 33 -13.16 17.05 -16.44
CA ASP A 33 -13.45 18.48 -16.74
C ASP A 33 -12.60 19.44 -15.90
N ALA A 34 -12.44 19.14 -14.58
CA ALA A 34 -11.67 19.99 -13.67
C ALA A 34 -10.17 20.02 -13.98
N ASP A 35 -9.65 19.01 -14.65
CA ASP A 35 -8.23 18.85 -14.92
C ASP A 35 -7.85 19.17 -16.38
N ALA A 36 -8.76 19.69 -17.20
CA ALA A 36 -8.51 19.94 -18.62
C ALA A 36 -7.27 20.82 -18.88
N GLU A 37 -7.00 21.77 -17.99
CA GLU A 37 -5.84 22.67 -18.05
C GLU A 37 -4.68 22.24 -17.12
N ALA A 38 -4.72 21.03 -16.58
CA ALA A 38 -3.68 20.55 -15.66
C ALA A 38 -2.39 20.20 -16.40
N PRO A 39 -1.20 20.47 -15.80
CA PRO A 39 0.09 20.28 -16.47
C PRO A 39 0.32 18.90 -17.07
N HIS A 40 -0.16 17.82 -16.43
CA HIS A 40 0.00 16.46 -16.94
C HIS A 40 -0.69 16.21 -18.28
N VAL A 41 -1.73 17.00 -18.61
CA VAL A 41 -2.44 16.93 -19.90
C VAL A 41 -1.55 17.42 -21.04
N TYR A 42 -0.81 18.51 -20.81
CA TYR A 42 0.09 19.11 -21.80
C TYR A 42 1.46 18.42 -21.87
N GLU A 43 1.87 17.76 -20.80
CA GLU A 43 3.17 17.07 -20.74
C GLU A 43 3.15 15.68 -21.35
N ALA A 44 1.99 15.04 -21.46
CA ALA A 44 1.85 13.72 -22.08
C ALA A 44 1.89 13.80 -23.61
N ASP A 45 2.25 12.70 -24.28
CA ASP A 45 2.22 12.63 -25.74
C ASP A 45 0.79 12.62 -26.26
N TYR A 46 -0.14 12.02 -25.50
CA TYR A 46 -1.59 12.00 -25.79
C TYR A 46 -2.36 12.23 -24.49
N ALA A 47 -3.51 12.88 -24.59
CA ALA A 47 -4.40 13.09 -23.44
C ALA A 47 -5.87 12.92 -23.85
N PHE A 48 -6.64 12.23 -23.00
CA PHE A 48 -8.05 11.91 -23.29
C PHE A 48 -8.96 12.30 -22.12
N HIS A 49 -10.06 12.96 -22.47
CA HIS A 49 -11.12 13.30 -21.55
C HIS A 49 -11.90 12.02 -21.15
N VAL A 50 -12.08 11.80 -19.84
CA VAL A 50 -12.72 10.58 -19.32
C VAL A 50 -14.03 10.84 -18.57
N GLY A 51 -14.43 12.08 -18.40
CA GLY A 51 -15.71 12.42 -17.78
C GLY A 51 -15.69 13.67 -16.91
N GLU A 52 -16.75 13.84 -16.15
CA GLU A 52 -17.00 14.99 -15.29
C GLU A 52 -16.00 15.11 -14.15
N SER A 53 -16.00 16.26 -13.46
CA SER A 53 -15.07 16.58 -12.37
C SER A 53 -15.04 15.58 -11.19
N PRO A 54 -16.17 15.01 -10.73
CA PRO A 54 -16.13 13.99 -9.67
C PRO A 54 -15.35 12.74 -10.10
N SER A 55 -14.49 12.23 -9.23
CA SER A 55 -13.67 11.02 -9.52
C SER A 55 -14.51 9.78 -9.86
N SER A 56 -15.70 9.64 -9.26
CA SER A 56 -16.66 8.57 -9.56
C SER A 56 -17.23 8.66 -11.00
N ALA A 57 -17.25 9.84 -11.60
CA ALA A 57 -17.70 10.09 -12.95
C ALA A 57 -16.56 10.16 -13.99
N SER A 58 -15.30 10.00 -13.54
CA SER A 58 -14.10 10.11 -14.38
C SER A 58 -13.05 9.03 -14.06
N TYR A 59 -12.13 9.29 -13.17
CA TYR A 59 -10.95 8.45 -12.87
C TYR A 59 -11.28 7.05 -12.33
N LEU A 60 -12.48 6.84 -11.74
CA LEU A 60 -12.97 5.54 -11.27
C LEU A 60 -13.84 4.80 -12.31
N ARG A 61 -14.06 5.40 -13.48
CA ARG A 61 -14.82 4.80 -14.60
C ARG A 61 -13.96 3.76 -15.32
N GLN A 62 -13.92 2.55 -14.76
CA GLN A 62 -13.15 1.44 -15.34
C GLN A 62 -13.57 1.16 -16.78
N ASP A 63 -14.86 1.22 -17.08
CA ASP A 63 -15.42 1.02 -18.44
C ASP A 63 -14.78 1.96 -19.47
N ARG A 64 -14.69 3.25 -19.14
CA ARG A 64 -14.07 4.28 -20.01
C ARG A 64 -12.58 4.04 -20.20
N ILE A 65 -11.88 3.70 -19.12
CA ILE A 65 -10.44 3.44 -19.19
C ILE A 65 -10.16 2.19 -20.03
N LEU A 66 -10.94 1.11 -19.86
CA LEU A 66 -10.79 -0.12 -20.64
C LEU A 66 -11.12 0.08 -22.13
N GLU A 67 -12.16 0.88 -22.45
CA GLU A 67 -12.49 1.27 -23.81
C GLU A 67 -11.33 2.04 -24.46
N LEU A 68 -10.78 3.02 -23.75
CA LEU A 68 -9.62 3.79 -24.19
C LEU A 68 -8.40 2.90 -24.44
N CYS A 69 -8.13 1.95 -23.51
CA CYS A 69 -7.03 1.01 -23.69
C CYS A 69 -7.13 0.21 -25.00
N LYS A 70 -8.34 -0.21 -25.38
CA LYS A 70 -8.57 -0.94 -26.63
C LYS A 70 -8.42 -0.04 -27.87
N ASN A 71 -9.06 1.13 -27.84
CA ASN A 71 -9.09 2.06 -28.99
C ASN A 71 -7.69 2.60 -29.31
N GLU A 72 -6.92 2.93 -28.28
CA GLU A 72 -5.59 3.53 -28.39
C GLU A 72 -4.45 2.49 -28.42
N LYS A 73 -4.78 1.21 -28.39
CA LYS A 73 -3.80 0.09 -28.38
C LYS A 73 -2.75 0.23 -27.29
N ILE A 74 -3.22 0.46 -26.06
CA ILE A 74 -2.38 0.62 -24.88
C ILE A 74 -1.75 -0.72 -24.51
N ASP A 75 -0.42 -0.76 -24.30
CA ASP A 75 0.29 -1.96 -23.85
C ASP A 75 0.17 -2.20 -22.35
N ALA A 76 0.19 -1.10 -21.57
CA ALA A 76 0.12 -1.17 -20.12
C ALA A 76 -0.53 0.06 -19.48
N VAL A 77 -1.02 -0.11 -18.25
CA VAL A 77 -1.59 0.96 -17.44
C VAL A 77 -0.76 1.13 -16.18
N HIS A 78 -0.30 2.37 -15.93
CA HIS A 78 0.29 2.75 -14.64
C HIS A 78 -0.78 3.43 -13.78
N PRO A 79 -1.18 2.82 -12.65
CA PRO A 79 -2.29 3.35 -11.84
C PRO A 79 -1.88 4.50 -10.90
N GLY A 80 -0.58 4.75 -10.71
CA GLY A 80 -0.08 5.66 -9.69
C GLY A 80 -0.40 5.16 -8.28
N TYR A 81 -1.02 6.01 -7.48
CA TYR A 81 -1.57 5.68 -6.16
C TYR A 81 -2.99 6.23 -6.00
N GLY A 82 -3.76 5.70 -5.01
CA GLY A 82 -5.19 5.99 -4.90
C GLY A 82 -6.00 5.47 -6.09
N PHE A 83 -7.21 5.96 -6.28
CA PHE A 83 -8.13 5.56 -7.37
C PHE A 83 -8.19 4.03 -7.60
N LEU A 84 -7.61 3.55 -8.69
CA LEU A 84 -7.67 2.15 -9.11
C LEU A 84 -6.38 1.36 -8.81
N SER A 85 -5.41 1.95 -8.09
CA SER A 85 -4.08 1.36 -7.88
C SER A 85 -4.10 0.05 -7.07
N GLU A 86 -5.10 -0.13 -6.19
CA GLU A 86 -5.26 -1.31 -5.34
C GLU A 86 -6.57 -2.05 -5.66
N ASN A 87 -7.07 -1.91 -6.90
CA ASN A 87 -8.32 -2.52 -7.33
C ASN A 87 -8.07 -3.83 -8.10
N ALA A 88 -8.20 -4.96 -7.42
CA ALA A 88 -8.02 -6.29 -8.00
C ALA A 88 -8.96 -6.57 -9.17
N GLY A 89 -10.22 -6.08 -9.10
CA GLY A 89 -11.20 -6.20 -10.19
C GLY A 89 -10.74 -5.47 -11.46
N PHE A 90 -10.14 -4.28 -11.32
CA PHE A 90 -9.58 -3.56 -12.45
C PHE A 90 -8.35 -4.27 -13.04
N ALA A 91 -7.47 -4.80 -12.18
CA ALA A 91 -6.31 -5.58 -12.64
C ALA A 91 -6.73 -6.81 -13.46
N ASN A 92 -7.77 -7.53 -13.02
CA ASN A 92 -8.32 -8.67 -13.77
C ASN A 92 -8.91 -8.24 -15.12
N LYS A 93 -9.69 -7.17 -15.18
CA LYS A 93 -10.27 -6.68 -16.44
C LYS A 93 -9.23 -6.22 -17.44
N LEU A 94 -8.14 -5.59 -17.00
CA LEU A 94 -7.00 -5.25 -17.85
C LEU A 94 -6.36 -6.52 -18.44
N LYS A 95 -6.14 -7.53 -17.61
CA LYS A 95 -5.61 -8.83 -18.04
C LYS A 95 -6.48 -9.51 -19.09
N GLU A 96 -7.81 -9.47 -18.93
CA GLU A 96 -8.78 -10.04 -19.89
C GLU A 96 -8.67 -9.40 -21.29
N ILE A 97 -8.32 -8.13 -21.37
CA ILE A 97 -8.14 -7.42 -22.65
C ILE A 97 -6.69 -7.39 -23.13
N GLY A 98 -5.77 -8.15 -22.48
CA GLY A 98 -4.37 -8.24 -22.85
C GLY A 98 -3.51 -7.03 -22.51
N VAL A 99 -3.97 -6.15 -21.61
CA VAL A 99 -3.25 -4.95 -21.15
C VAL A 99 -2.59 -5.25 -19.80
N LYS A 100 -1.29 -4.96 -19.68
CA LYS A 100 -0.56 -5.20 -18.41
C LYS A 100 -0.85 -4.07 -17.42
N LEU A 101 -1.20 -4.42 -16.17
CA LEU A 101 -1.13 -3.45 -15.07
C LEU A 101 0.33 -3.32 -14.63
N ILE A 102 0.83 -2.09 -14.48
CA ILE A 102 2.14 -1.81 -13.87
C ILE A 102 1.93 -1.77 -12.34
N GLY A 103 2.03 -2.91 -11.72
CA GLY A 103 1.72 -3.15 -10.30
C GLY A 103 1.60 -4.63 -9.99
N PRO A 104 1.17 -4.99 -8.78
CA PRO A 104 1.05 -6.36 -8.33
C PRO A 104 -0.10 -7.12 -9.00
N SER A 105 -0.13 -8.42 -8.75
CA SER A 105 -1.23 -9.27 -9.20
C SER A 105 -2.53 -8.96 -8.42
N ALA A 106 -3.69 -9.25 -9.02
CA ALA A 106 -4.98 -9.13 -8.35
C ALA A 106 -5.03 -9.97 -7.06
N SER A 107 -4.43 -11.17 -7.07
CA SER A 107 -4.39 -12.05 -5.89
C SER A 107 -3.57 -11.45 -4.73
N SER A 108 -2.44 -10.78 -5.02
CA SER A 108 -1.66 -10.10 -3.99
C SER A 108 -2.44 -8.91 -3.40
N MET A 109 -3.16 -8.17 -4.24
CA MET A 109 -4.05 -7.09 -3.79
C MET A 109 -5.17 -7.60 -2.88
N ASP A 110 -5.81 -8.72 -3.24
CA ASP A 110 -6.92 -9.31 -2.46
C ASP A 110 -6.44 -9.85 -1.11
N VAL A 111 -5.24 -10.44 -1.05
CA VAL A 111 -4.65 -10.96 0.20
C VAL A 111 -4.24 -9.81 1.11
N MET A 112 -3.49 -8.83 0.59
CA MET A 112 -2.93 -7.74 1.41
C MET A 112 -3.94 -6.63 1.70
N GLY A 113 -4.99 -6.49 0.90
CA GLY A 113 -6.08 -5.54 1.13
C GLY A 113 -7.05 -5.94 2.25
N ASP A 114 -7.03 -7.20 2.68
CA ASP A 114 -7.81 -7.71 3.81
C ASP A 114 -6.89 -7.90 5.02
N LYS A 115 -7.14 -7.18 6.11
CA LYS A 115 -6.27 -7.17 7.29
C LYS A 115 -6.07 -8.54 7.94
N LEU A 116 -7.13 -9.35 7.99
CA LEU A 116 -7.05 -10.68 8.58
C LEU A 116 -6.32 -11.66 7.67
N LYS A 117 -6.63 -11.63 6.37
CA LYS A 117 -5.91 -12.46 5.39
C LYS A 117 -4.43 -12.09 5.32
N ALA A 118 -4.10 -10.81 5.35
CA ALA A 118 -2.71 -10.34 5.38
C ALA A 118 -1.97 -10.89 6.59
N LYS A 119 -2.53 -10.77 7.81
CA LYS A 119 -1.94 -11.32 9.03
C LYS A 119 -1.76 -12.84 8.96
N GLN A 120 -2.79 -13.56 8.52
CA GLN A 120 -2.70 -15.03 8.36
C GLN A 120 -1.61 -15.42 7.37
N ALA A 121 -1.51 -14.70 6.24
CA ALA A 121 -0.49 -14.97 5.23
C ALA A 121 0.93 -14.75 5.77
N VAL A 122 1.17 -13.65 6.49
CA VAL A 122 2.53 -13.29 6.97
C VAL A 122 2.95 -14.09 8.22
N LYS A 123 2.00 -14.57 9.01
CA LYS A 123 2.25 -15.40 10.20
C LYS A 123 3.05 -16.67 9.88
N ALA A 124 2.80 -17.29 8.73
CA ALA A 124 3.52 -18.47 8.26
C ALA A 124 4.97 -18.19 7.86
N PHE A 125 5.38 -16.92 7.83
CA PHE A 125 6.73 -16.46 7.46
C PHE A 125 7.47 -15.78 8.63
N ASP A 126 7.03 -16.04 9.87
CA ASP A 126 7.64 -15.51 11.11
C ASP A 126 7.74 -13.97 11.16
N VAL A 127 6.85 -13.25 10.45
CA VAL A 127 6.77 -11.78 10.50
C VAL A 127 6.18 -11.38 11.85
N PRO A 128 6.83 -10.48 12.61
CA PRO A 128 6.30 -10.05 13.91
C PRO A 128 4.94 -9.37 13.77
N LEU A 129 3.95 -9.86 14.51
CA LEU A 129 2.61 -9.29 14.57
C LEU A 129 2.36 -8.65 15.94
N VAL A 130 1.53 -7.61 15.98
CA VAL A 130 1.04 -7.07 17.25
C VAL A 130 0.33 -8.20 17.99
N PRO A 131 0.68 -8.45 19.28
CA PRO A 131 -0.01 -9.47 20.07
C PRO A 131 -1.53 -9.26 20.04
N GLY A 132 -2.28 -10.29 19.70
CA GLY A 132 -3.71 -10.18 19.49
C GLY A 132 -4.30 -11.45 18.88
N VAL A 133 -5.49 -11.33 18.31
CA VAL A 133 -6.16 -12.42 17.61
C VAL A 133 -6.17 -12.22 16.11
N ASP A 134 -6.09 -13.33 15.39
CA ASP A 134 -6.05 -13.38 13.93
C ASP A 134 -7.44 -13.70 13.33
N GLU A 135 -8.46 -13.80 14.18
CA GLU A 135 -9.83 -14.16 13.81
C GLU A 135 -10.81 -13.10 14.29
N ALA A 136 -11.91 -12.98 13.55
CA ALA A 136 -12.99 -12.09 13.95
C ALA A 136 -13.72 -12.68 15.15
N ILE A 137 -13.94 -11.87 16.18
CA ILE A 137 -14.65 -12.25 17.40
C ILE A 137 -16.01 -11.61 17.38
N SER A 138 -17.04 -12.40 17.64
CA SER A 138 -18.43 -11.93 17.84
C SER A 138 -18.92 -12.10 19.27
N ASP A 139 -18.37 -13.08 20.00
CA ASP A 139 -18.73 -13.38 21.39
C ASP A 139 -17.98 -12.45 22.38
N ILE A 140 -18.73 -11.78 23.25
CA ILE A 140 -18.18 -10.79 24.18
C ILE A 140 -17.37 -11.46 25.31
N GLU A 141 -17.77 -12.62 25.78
CA GLU A 141 -17.07 -13.31 26.88
C GLU A 141 -15.74 -13.91 26.42
N GLU A 142 -15.72 -14.49 25.19
CA GLU A 142 -14.50 -14.90 24.55
C GLU A 142 -13.55 -13.71 24.34
N ALA A 143 -14.08 -12.59 23.85
CA ALA A 143 -13.32 -11.37 23.63
C ALA A 143 -12.72 -10.81 24.92
N LYS A 144 -13.43 -10.84 26.05
CA LYS A 144 -12.92 -10.43 27.37
C LYS A 144 -11.78 -11.33 27.85
N ALA A 145 -11.91 -12.65 27.67
CA ALA A 145 -10.85 -13.58 28.06
C ALA A 145 -9.54 -13.31 27.29
N ILE A 146 -9.65 -13.07 25.98
CA ILE A 146 -8.53 -12.71 25.12
C ILE A 146 -7.92 -11.36 25.54
N ALA A 147 -8.76 -10.35 25.81
CA ALA A 147 -8.29 -9.04 26.24
C ALA A 147 -7.48 -9.10 27.54
N LYS A 148 -7.86 -9.96 28.50
CA LYS A 148 -7.11 -10.23 29.73
C LYS A 148 -5.74 -10.87 29.47
N GLU A 149 -5.67 -11.81 28.54
CA GLU A 149 -4.41 -12.49 28.17
C GLU A 149 -3.42 -11.50 27.51
N ILE A 150 -3.91 -10.67 26.59
CA ILE A 150 -3.13 -9.64 25.87
C ILE A 150 -2.68 -8.53 26.82
N LYS A 151 -3.41 -8.28 27.92
CA LYS A 151 -3.28 -7.19 28.91
C LYS A 151 -3.58 -5.82 28.32
N TYR A 152 -4.35 -5.04 29.08
CA TYR A 152 -4.69 -3.65 28.75
C TYR A 152 -3.45 -2.72 28.72
N PRO A 153 -3.43 -1.61 27.96
CA PRO A 153 -4.49 -1.22 27.04
C PRO A 153 -4.54 -2.07 25.77
N ILE A 154 -5.72 -2.20 25.20
CA ILE A 154 -5.97 -2.95 23.96
C ILE A 154 -6.70 -2.09 22.93
N LEU A 155 -6.66 -2.50 21.68
CA LEU A 155 -7.36 -1.86 20.58
C LEU A 155 -8.34 -2.84 19.95
N ILE A 156 -9.62 -2.49 19.93
CA ILE A 156 -10.66 -3.21 19.20
C ILE A 156 -10.72 -2.59 17.80
N LYS A 157 -10.68 -3.41 16.76
CA LYS A 157 -10.67 -2.97 15.35
C LYS A 157 -11.74 -3.69 14.54
N ALA A 158 -12.44 -2.97 13.66
CA ALA A 158 -13.27 -3.60 12.63
C ALA A 158 -12.41 -4.43 11.67
N SER A 159 -12.86 -5.62 11.31
CA SER A 159 -12.17 -6.49 10.35
C SER A 159 -12.19 -5.92 8.94
N ALA A 160 -13.27 -5.21 8.58
CA ALA A 160 -13.42 -4.49 7.32
C ALA A 160 -13.15 -3.00 7.51
N GLY A 161 -12.51 -2.35 6.53
CA GLY A 161 -12.30 -0.90 6.52
C GLY A 161 -10.90 -0.43 6.91
N GLY A 162 -10.69 0.89 6.78
CA GLY A 162 -9.41 1.57 7.01
C GLY A 162 -9.60 3.00 7.51
N GLY A 163 -8.49 3.74 7.70
CA GLY A 163 -8.53 5.16 8.08
C GLY A 163 -9.02 5.42 9.51
N GLY A 164 -8.92 4.44 10.42
CA GLY A 164 -9.26 4.61 11.84
C GLY A 164 -10.74 4.47 12.18
N LYS A 165 -11.63 4.20 11.22
CA LYS A 165 -13.04 3.92 11.51
C LYS A 165 -13.21 2.54 12.11
N GLY A 166 -14.08 2.40 13.10
CA GLY A 166 -14.31 1.14 13.82
C GLY A 166 -13.16 0.74 14.74
N MET A 167 -12.32 1.68 15.18
CA MET A 167 -11.28 1.47 16.18
C MET A 167 -11.68 2.05 17.53
N ARG A 168 -11.48 1.28 18.60
CA ARG A 168 -11.74 1.69 19.99
C ARG A 168 -10.58 1.29 20.90
N LEU A 169 -10.00 2.27 21.57
CA LEU A 169 -9.02 2.05 22.64
C LEU A 169 -9.77 1.68 23.92
N VAL A 170 -9.33 0.62 24.56
CA VAL A 170 -9.85 0.14 25.86
C VAL A 170 -8.70 0.12 26.85
N ASN A 171 -8.77 0.95 27.86
CA ASN A 171 -7.68 1.10 28.84
C ASN A 171 -7.81 0.12 30.03
N ALA A 172 -9.04 -0.30 30.34
CA ALA A 172 -9.32 -1.17 31.46
C ALA A 172 -10.49 -2.12 31.15
N GLU A 173 -10.60 -3.19 31.94
CA GLU A 173 -11.61 -4.23 31.76
C GLU A 173 -13.05 -3.70 31.87
N GLU A 174 -13.26 -2.71 32.75
CA GLU A 174 -14.56 -2.14 32.99
C GLU A 174 -15.16 -1.41 31.78
N GLU A 175 -14.32 -0.92 30.89
CA GLU A 175 -14.74 -0.23 29.67
C GLU A 175 -15.01 -1.20 28.48
N PHE A 176 -14.55 -2.45 28.59
CA PHE A 176 -14.45 -3.37 27.45
C PHE A 176 -15.79 -3.60 26.74
N GLU A 177 -16.84 -3.93 27.48
CA GLU A 177 -18.13 -4.33 26.92
C GLU A 177 -18.78 -3.19 26.15
N GLU A 178 -18.77 -1.98 26.72
CA GLU A 178 -19.29 -0.78 26.07
C GLU A 178 -18.53 -0.47 24.77
N GLN A 179 -17.19 -0.48 24.82
CA GLN A 179 -16.35 -0.17 23.67
C GLN A 179 -16.48 -1.24 22.57
N MET A 180 -16.61 -2.51 22.94
CA MET A 180 -16.85 -3.61 22.00
C MET A 180 -18.16 -3.41 21.26
N GLN A 181 -19.25 -3.13 21.98
CA GLN A 181 -20.57 -2.90 21.37
C GLN A 181 -20.55 -1.67 20.43
N MET A 182 -19.88 -0.60 20.85
CA MET A 182 -19.71 0.59 20.00
C MET A 182 -18.93 0.28 18.72
N ALA A 183 -17.83 -0.48 18.81
CA ALA A 183 -17.03 -0.85 17.66
C ALA A 183 -17.82 -1.72 16.67
N GLN A 184 -18.57 -2.72 17.15
CA GLN A 184 -19.43 -3.58 16.34
C GLN A 184 -20.54 -2.78 15.63
N ASN A 185 -21.21 -1.86 16.34
CA ASN A 185 -22.26 -1.02 15.76
C ASN A 185 -21.72 -0.10 14.66
N GLU A 186 -20.54 0.51 14.89
CA GLU A 186 -19.89 1.36 13.89
C GLU A 186 -19.44 0.53 12.67
N ALA A 187 -18.88 -0.65 12.91
CA ALA A 187 -18.46 -1.57 11.83
C ALA A 187 -19.66 -1.98 10.98
N ARG A 188 -20.77 -2.37 11.60
CA ARG A 188 -22.02 -2.74 10.91
C ARG A 188 -22.56 -1.58 10.08
N SER A 189 -22.61 -0.36 10.63
CA SER A 189 -23.16 0.81 9.94
C SER A 189 -22.28 1.30 8.79
N SER A 190 -20.95 1.22 8.95
CA SER A 190 -20.01 1.76 7.98
C SER A 190 -19.62 0.76 6.88
N PHE A 191 -19.60 -0.53 7.21
CA PHE A 191 -19.05 -1.58 6.33
C PHE A 191 -20.01 -2.73 6.07
N GLY A 192 -21.20 -2.74 6.71
CA GLY A 192 -22.19 -3.83 6.58
C GLY A 192 -21.77 -5.13 7.28
N ASN A 193 -20.69 -5.12 8.07
CA ASN A 193 -20.15 -6.26 8.79
C ASN A 193 -19.72 -5.82 10.19
N ASP A 194 -20.15 -6.51 11.22
CA ASP A 194 -19.84 -6.20 12.65
C ASP A 194 -18.65 -6.98 13.20
N ALA A 195 -17.96 -7.74 12.35
CA ALA A 195 -16.79 -8.49 12.76
C ALA A 195 -15.67 -7.56 13.24
N VAL A 196 -15.19 -7.80 14.45
CA VAL A 196 -14.07 -7.07 15.07
C VAL A 196 -13.00 -8.03 15.54
N PHE A 197 -11.80 -7.54 15.74
CA PHE A 197 -10.68 -8.27 16.35
C PHE A 197 -9.98 -7.40 17.38
N ILE A 198 -9.17 -8.00 18.24
CA ILE A 198 -8.50 -7.35 19.36
C ILE A 198 -7.00 -7.47 19.22
N GLU A 199 -6.30 -6.38 19.47
CA GLU A 199 -4.85 -6.32 19.51
C GLU A 199 -4.35 -5.55 20.72
N LYS A 200 -3.12 -5.82 21.14
CA LYS A 200 -2.39 -4.97 22.07
C LYS A 200 -2.33 -3.54 21.51
N PHE A 201 -2.60 -2.55 22.35
CA PHE A 201 -2.34 -1.18 21.98
C PHE A 201 -0.84 -0.87 22.13
N VAL A 202 -0.20 -0.49 21.06
CA VAL A 202 1.19 -0.04 21.08
C VAL A 202 1.18 1.45 21.41
N GLU A 203 1.73 1.80 22.57
CA GLU A 203 1.73 3.19 23.04
C GLU A 203 2.78 4.03 22.30
N LYS A 204 2.37 5.22 21.85
CA LYS A 204 3.24 6.19 21.15
C LYS A 204 4.14 5.54 20.10
N PRO A 205 3.59 4.72 19.19
CA PRO A 205 4.40 3.98 18.25
C PRO A 205 5.08 4.91 17.26
N ARG A 206 6.28 4.51 16.80
CA ARG A 206 6.83 5.03 15.56
C ARG A 206 6.21 4.29 14.40
N HIS A 207 5.97 4.99 13.31
CA HIS A 207 5.52 4.44 12.05
C HIS A 207 6.71 4.35 11.11
N ILE A 208 7.22 3.14 10.95
CA ILE A 208 8.35 2.84 10.08
C ILE A 208 7.86 1.97 8.94
N GLU A 209 8.23 2.31 7.73
CA GLU A 209 7.83 1.57 6.56
C GLU A 209 9.03 1.19 5.69
N ILE A 210 8.96 0.02 5.08
CA ILE A 210 10.03 -0.50 4.21
C ILE A 210 9.54 -0.51 2.77
N GLN A 211 10.24 0.20 1.88
CA GLN A 211 10.01 0.12 0.45
C GLN A 211 10.52 -1.22 -0.07
N VAL A 212 9.70 -1.94 -0.80
CA VAL A 212 10.07 -3.23 -1.40
C VAL A 212 9.86 -3.22 -2.90
N PHE A 213 10.63 -4.06 -3.59
CA PHE A 213 10.42 -4.44 -4.99
C PHE A 213 10.56 -5.94 -5.16
N ALA A 214 9.67 -6.53 -5.95
CA ALA A 214 9.70 -7.94 -6.29
C ALA A 214 9.49 -8.13 -7.79
N ASP A 215 10.18 -9.11 -8.37
CA ASP A 215 9.97 -9.50 -9.76
C ASP A 215 9.12 -10.77 -9.89
N GLN A 216 8.77 -11.11 -11.13
CA GLN A 216 7.98 -12.30 -11.43
C GLN A 216 8.75 -13.63 -11.25
N PHE A 217 10.06 -13.57 -11.00
CA PHE A 217 10.91 -14.75 -10.80
C PHE A 217 11.05 -15.14 -9.33
N GLY A 218 10.53 -14.29 -8.43
CA GLY A 218 10.55 -14.51 -6.98
C GLY A 218 11.72 -13.82 -6.27
N ASP A 219 12.52 -13.05 -6.99
CA ASP A 219 13.53 -12.19 -6.37
C ASP A 219 12.85 -10.97 -5.72
N VAL A 220 13.28 -10.64 -4.51
CA VAL A 220 12.74 -9.54 -3.70
C VAL A 220 13.88 -8.77 -3.09
N VAL A 221 13.81 -7.44 -3.14
CA VAL A 221 14.73 -6.54 -2.44
C VAL A 221 13.96 -5.49 -1.64
N HIS A 222 14.58 -4.98 -0.58
CA HIS A 222 14.10 -3.79 0.12
C HIS A 222 15.00 -2.58 -0.18
N LEU A 223 14.39 -1.42 -0.28
CA LEU A 223 15.05 -0.13 -0.56
C LEU A 223 15.10 0.74 0.69
N PHE A 224 15.34 0.08 1.83
CA PHE A 224 15.42 0.70 3.14
C PHE A 224 14.10 1.27 3.64
N GLU A 225 14.17 1.97 4.77
CA GLU A 225 13.02 2.50 5.47
C GLU A 225 12.75 3.97 5.16
N ARG A 226 11.50 4.35 5.42
CA ARG A 226 11.06 5.71 5.69
C ARG A 226 10.44 5.77 7.08
N GLU A 227 10.70 6.84 7.82
CA GLU A 227 10.01 7.13 9.07
C GLU A 227 8.89 8.13 8.81
N CYS A 228 7.66 7.74 9.13
CA CYS A 228 6.44 8.49 8.87
C CYS A 228 5.64 8.73 10.18
N SER A 229 6.34 8.92 11.30
CA SER A 229 5.71 9.05 12.63
C SER A 229 4.98 10.37 12.83
N ILE A 230 5.35 11.42 12.08
CA ILE A 230 4.70 12.74 12.17
C ILE A 230 3.44 12.72 11.30
N GLN A 231 2.30 12.54 11.97
CA GLN A 231 1.01 12.36 11.32
C GLN A 231 -0.05 13.29 11.90
N ARG A 232 -1.04 13.65 11.09
CA ARG A 232 -2.26 14.32 11.52
C ARG A 232 -3.46 13.45 11.20
N ARG A 233 -4.15 12.96 12.23
CA ARG A 233 -5.33 12.08 12.07
C ARG A 233 -5.04 10.87 11.17
N HIS A 234 -3.92 10.19 11.42
CA HIS A 234 -3.41 9.05 10.64
C HIS A 234 -2.99 9.38 9.18
N GLN A 235 -2.85 10.66 8.83
CA GLN A 235 -2.29 11.10 7.57
C GLN A 235 -0.83 11.49 7.78
N LYS A 236 0.09 10.90 7.04
CA LYS A 236 1.51 11.24 7.02
C LYS A 236 1.67 12.72 6.60
N VAL A 237 2.57 13.44 7.27
CA VAL A 237 2.81 14.87 7.04
C VAL A 237 4.29 15.14 6.77
N ILE A 238 5.18 14.41 7.46
CA ILE A 238 6.63 14.50 7.28
C ILE A 238 7.15 13.08 7.20
N GLU A 239 7.92 12.81 6.17
CA GLU A 239 8.60 11.55 5.92
C GLU A 239 10.11 11.77 5.85
N GLU A 240 10.86 10.95 6.59
CA GLU A 240 12.32 11.02 6.67
C GLU A 240 12.93 9.68 6.25
N ALA A 241 14.09 9.72 5.59
CA ALA A 241 14.88 8.53 5.27
C ALA A 241 16.38 8.83 5.25
N PRO A 242 17.20 7.97 5.87
CA PRO A 242 16.83 6.85 6.75
C PRO A 242 16.32 7.32 8.12
N SER A 243 15.64 6.44 8.85
CA SER A 243 15.22 6.73 10.23
C SER A 243 16.43 6.82 11.16
N ILE A 244 16.46 7.89 11.97
CA ILE A 244 17.52 8.13 12.96
C ILE A 244 17.54 7.15 14.13
N VAL A 245 16.44 6.40 14.34
CA VAL A 245 16.32 5.47 15.48
C VAL A 245 16.72 4.06 15.12
N LEU A 246 16.85 3.72 13.83
CA LEU A 246 17.20 2.37 13.42
C LEU A 246 18.70 2.15 13.39
N SER A 247 19.18 1.20 14.20
CA SER A 247 20.53 0.65 14.02
C SER A 247 20.60 -0.17 12.72
N PRO A 248 21.82 -0.41 12.17
CA PRO A 248 21.98 -1.29 11.01
C PRO A 248 21.35 -2.67 11.19
N GLU A 249 21.43 -3.24 12.40
CA GLU A 249 20.89 -4.56 12.73
C GLU A 249 19.36 -4.58 12.73
N ILE A 250 18.73 -3.55 13.28
CA ILE A 250 17.25 -3.43 13.29
C ILE A 250 16.76 -3.19 11.86
N ARG A 251 17.43 -2.33 11.10
CA ARG A 251 17.12 -2.09 9.68
C ARG A 251 17.18 -3.37 8.86
N ALA A 252 18.21 -4.20 9.06
CA ALA A 252 18.34 -5.47 8.38
C ALA A 252 17.16 -6.41 8.73
N LYS A 253 16.83 -6.56 10.02
CA LYS A 253 15.70 -7.40 10.47
C LYS A 253 14.36 -6.93 9.89
N MET A 254 14.11 -5.63 9.88
CA MET A 254 12.87 -5.07 9.28
C MET A 254 12.84 -5.29 7.77
N GLY A 255 13.97 -5.14 7.09
CA GLY A 255 14.11 -5.45 5.67
C GLY A 255 13.80 -6.91 5.34
N GLU A 256 14.36 -7.85 6.13
CA GLU A 256 14.09 -9.29 6.00
C GLU A 256 12.60 -9.61 6.24
N ALA A 257 12.00 -9.01 7.28
CA ALA A 257 10.57 -9.15 7.53
C ALA A 257 9.73 -8.64 6.35
N ALA A 258 10.08 -7.50 5.76
CA ALA A 258 9.39 -6.96 4.60
C ALA A 258 9.53 -7.86 3.35
N ILE A 259 10.71 -8.45 3.13
CA ILE A 259 10.92 -9.47 2.09
C ILE A 259 10.03 -10.70 2.34
N SER A 260 9.92 -11.14 3.59
CA SER A 260 9.06 -12.26 3.98
C SER A 260 7.58 -11.97 3.69
N VAL A 261 7.10 -10.75 3.94
CA VAL A 261 5.74 -10.31 3.56
C VAL A 261 5.50 -10.44 2.05
N CYS A 262 6.45 -9.98 1.23
CA CYS A 262 6.36 -10.11 -0.23
C CYS A 262 6.29 -11.58 -0.68
N LYS A 263 7.10 -12.46 -0.08
CA LYS A 263 7.09 -13.89 -0.37
C LYS A 263 5.76 -14.54 0.01
N ALA A 264 5.17 -14.15 1.15
CA ALA A 264 3.90 -14.68 1.64
C ALA A 264 2.74 -14.48 0.63
N CYS A 265 2.75 -13.38 -0.13
CA CYS A 265 1.71 -13.08 -1.12
C CYS A 265 2.17 -13.20 -2.58
N LYS A 266 3.39 -13.71 -2.83
CA LYS A 266 4.00 -13.79 -4.17
C LYS A 266 3.93 -12.45 -4.89
N TYR A 267 4.43 -11.42 -4.23
CA TYR A 267 4.34 -10.04 -4.68
C TYR A 267 5.12 -9.80 -5.97
N GLU A 268 4.64 -8.85 -6.80
CA GLU A 268 5.31 -8.34 -8.00
C GLU A 268 5.18 -6.81 -8.03
N GLY A 269 6.24 -6.11 -8.38
CA GLY A 269 6.25 -4.64 -8.49
C GLY A 269 6.70 -3.93 -7.23
N ALA A 270 6.38 -2.63 -7.15
CA ALA A 270 6.64 -1.79 -6.00
C ALA A 270 5.58 -1.98 -4.91
N GLY A 271 6.01 -2.12 -3.67
CA GLY A 271 5.14 -2.16 -2.51
C GLY A 271 5.80 -1.53 -1.29
N THR A 272 5.02 -1.26 -0.27
CA THR A 272 5.54 -0.74 1.01
C THR A 272 4.94 -1.54 2.15
N VAL A 273 5.81 -2.07 3.00
CA VAL A 273 5.41 -2.79 4.21
C VAL A 273 5.51 -1.85 5.40
N GLU A 274 4.40 -1.58 6.05
CA GLU A 274 4.30 -0.67 7.19
C GLU A 274 4.39 -1.44 8.50
N PHE A 275 5.16 -0.88 9.45
CA PHE A 275 5.37 -1.43 10.78
C PHE A 275 5.10 -0.38 11.85
N LEU A 276 4.56 -0.83 12.98
CA LEU A 276 4.56 -0.08 14.23
C LEU A 276 5.78 -0.50 15.05
N MET A 277 6.52 0.47 15.57
CA MET A 277 7.66 0.22 16.45
C MET A 277 7.41 0.83 17.82
N ASP A 278 7.59 0.05 18.89
CA ASP A 278 7.44 0.50 20.27
C ASP A 278 8.70 1.22 20.80
N ALA A 279 8.65 1.64 22.05
CA ALA A 279 9.74 2.37 22.71
C ALA A 279 10.98 1.47 22.95
N GLU A 280 10.81 0.16 23.04
CA GLU A 280 11.83 -0.84 23.20
C GLU A 280 12.43 -1.31 21.86
N LEU A 281 12.02 -0.67 20.74
CA LEU A 281 12.42 -0.96 19.36
C LEU A 281 11.96 -2.33 18.85
N ASN A 282 10.95 -2.93 19.46
CA ASN A 282 10.24 -4.04 18.84
C ASN A 282 9.35 -3.51 17.73
N PHE A 283 9.30 -4.22 16.62
CA PHE A 283 8.48 -3.81 15.48
C PHE A 283 7.44 -4.88 15.12
N TYR A 284 6.30 -4.44 14.63
CA TYR A 284 5.15 -5.27 14.34
C TYR A 284 4.55 -4.89 13.00
N PHE A 285 4.25 -5.88 12.16
CA PHE A 285 3.57 -5.66 10.88
C PHE A 285 2.21 -4.99 11.11
N LEU A 286 1.98 -3.92 10.37
CA LEU A 286 0.72 -3.19 10.36
C LEU A 286 -0.11 -3.54 9.13
N GLU A 287 0.43 -3.24 7.94
CA GLU A 287 -0.21 -3.49 6.65
C GLU A 287 0.82 -3.45 5.51
N MET A 288 0.41 -3.85 4.32
CA MET A 288 1.18 -3.66 3.09
C MET A 288 0.37 -2.84 2.09
N ASN A 289 0.93 -1.72 1.67
CA ASN A 289 0.39 -0.96 0.54
C ASN A 289 0.90 -1.57 -0.76
N THR A 290 -0.04 -2.09 -1.56
CA THR A 290 0.25 -2.84 -2.79
C THR A 290 0.42 -1.93 -4.01
N ARG A 291 1.12 -0.82 -3.83
CA ARG A 291 1.32 0.25 -4.82
C ARG A 291 2.55 1.09 -4.49
N LEU A 292 2.92 1.96 -5.41
CA LEU A 292 3.81 3.08 -5.11
C LEU A 292 3.12 4.04 -4.14
N GLN A 293 3.87 4.67 -3.24
CA GLN A 293 3.34 5.66 -2.29
C GLN A 293 3.69 7.10 -2.68
N VAL A 294 2.97 8.08 -2.11
CA VAL A 294 3.24 9.52 -2.32
C VAL A 294 4.68 9.85 -1.94
N GLU A 295 5.15 9.29 -0.84
CA GLU A 295 6.45 9.52 -0.20
C GLU A 295 7.63 8.74 -0.83
N HIS A 296 7.42 8.06 -1.98
CA HIS A 296 8.51 7.36 -2.68
C HIS A 296 9.72 8.24 -3.04
N PRO A 297 9.58 9.56 -3.29
CA PRO A 297 10.73 10.39 -3.64
C PRO A 297 11.82 10.42 -2.56
N VAL A 298 11.45 10.31 -1.29
CA VAL A 298 12.43 10.27 -0.19
C VAL A 298 13.36 9.06 -0.33
N THR A 299 12.81 7.89 -0.72
CA THR A 299 13.61 6.70 -1.03
C THR A 299 14.47 6.90 -2.29
N GLU A 300 13.94 7.54 -3.32
CA GLU A 300 14.69 7.83 -4.56
C GLU A 300 15.92 8.69 -4.27
N GLU A 301 15.77 9.72 -3.44
CA GLU A 301 16.86 10.64 -3.10
C GLU A 301 18.01 9.94 -2.35
N ILE A 302 17.71 9.03 -1.41
CA ILE A 302 18.75 8.33 -0.66
C ILE A 302 19.35 7.12 -1.40
N THR A 303 18.70 6.62 -2.45
CA THR A 303 19.15 5.43 -3.20
C THR A 303 19.70 5.78 -4.59
N GLY A 304 19.35 6.94 -5.13
CA GLY A 304 19.66 7.35 -6.50
C GLY A 304 18.90 6.54 -7.56
N LEU A 305 17.76 5.91 -7.20
CA LEU A 305 16.98 5.07 -8.09
C LEU A 305 15.75 5.82 -8.63
N ASP A 306 15.27 5.45 -9.81
CA ASP A 306 13.97 5.83 -10.34
C ASP A 306 12.98 4.66 -10.12
N LEU A 307 12.12 4.77 -9.11
CA LEU A 307 11.22 3.67 -8.73
C LEU A 307 10.14 3.42 -9.78
N VAL A 308 9.73 4.43 -10.53
CA VAL A 308 8.79 4.27 -11.66
C VAL A 308 9.46 3.51 -12.81
N GLU A 309 10.74 3.78 -13.09
CA GLU A 309 11.50 2.99 -14.06
C GLU A 309 11.53 1.50 -13.66
N TRP A 310 11.82 1.22 -12.38
CA TRP A 310 11.83 -0.15 -11.88
C TRP A 310 10.46 -0.83 -12.03
N GLN A 311 9.37 -0.15 -11.72
CA GLN A 311 8.02 -0.67 -11.93
C GLN A 311 7.77 -1.04 -13.39
N ILE A 312 8.17 -0.19 -14.34
CA ILE A 312 7.99 -0.42 -15.77
C ILE A 312 8.86 -1.60 -16.24
N ARG A 313 10.11 -1.70 -15.79
CA ARG A 313 11.02 -2.80 -16.15
C ARG A 313 10.49 -4.14 -15.65
N ILE A 314 10.03 -4.22 -14.41
CA ILE A 314 9.41 -5.43 -13.85
C ILE A 314 8.15 -5.79 -14.64
N ALA A 315 7.29 -4.83 -14.95
CA ALA A 315 6.08 -5.06 -15.74
C ALA A 315 6.38 -5.55 -17.18
N ARG A 316 7.56 -5.26 -17.72
CA ARG A 316 8.06 -5.81 -18.98
C ARG A 316 8.55 -7.26 -18.87
N GLY A 317 8.62 -7.80 -17.67
CA GLY A 317 9.16 -9.14 -17.41
C GLY A 317 10.67 -9.17 -17.24
N GLU A 318 11.30 -8.03 -16.97
CA GLU A 318 12.72 -7.97 -16.63
C GLU A 318 12.92 -8.41 -15.17
N LYS A 319 14.11 -8.92 -14.86
CA LYS A 319 14.54 -9.16 -13.48
C LYS A 319 14.78 -7.85 -12.76
N LEU A 320 14.81 -7.89 -11.42
CA LEU A 320 15.23 -6.76 -10.60
C LEU A 320 16.58 -6.21 -11.11
N PRO A 321 16.69 -4.88 -11.29
CA PRO A 321 17.90 -4.27 -11.87
C PRO A 321 19.14 -4.37 -10.96
N LYS A 322 18.96 -4.60 -9.66
CA LYS A 322 20.02 -4.73 -8.65
C LYS A 322 19.66 -5.81 -7.63
N SER A 323 20.69 -6.49 -7.13
CA SER A 323 20.61 -7.34 -5.94
C SER A 323 20.61 -6.51 -4.66
N GLN A 324 20.27 -7.10 -3.51
CA GLN A 324 20.26 -6.41 -2.22
C GLN A 324 21.63 -5.82 -1.85
N ASP A 325 22.73 -6.54 -2.14
CA ASP A 325 24.09 -6.12 -1.81
C ASP A 325 24.58 -4.90 -2.60
N GLU A 326 23.96 -4.61 -3.76
CA GLU A 326 24.27 -3.45 -4.59
C GLU A 326 23.53 -2.19 -4.15
N LEU A 327 22.56 -2.32 -3.24
CA LEU A 327 21.75 -1.21 -2.75
C LEU A 327 22.44 -0.55 -1.56
N LYS A 328 22.51 0.77 -1.58
CA LYS A 328 23.17 1.56 -0.55
C LYS A 328 22.38 2.83 -0.25
N ILE A 329 22.41 3.24 1.01
CA ILE A 329 21.94 4.56 1.44
C ILE A 329 23.04 5.58 1.16
N ASN A 330 22.68 6.69 0.55
CA ASN A 330 23.55 7.82 0.31
C ASN A 330 22.82 9.12 0.67
N GLY A 331 23.16 9.70 1.82
CA GLY A 331 22.54 10.91 2.35
C GLY A 331 21.37 10.64 3.30
N HIS A 332 20.59 11.71 3.52
CA HIS A 332 19.44 11.75 4.41
C HIS A 332 18.40 12.71 3.82
#